data_c672bb2447c5f497eb67a28d80ebdcfd
#
_entry.id   c672bb2447c5f497eb67a28d80ebdcfd
#
_cell.length_a   1.000
_cell.length_b   1.000
_cell.length_c   1.000
_cell.angle_alpha   90.00
_cell.angle_beta   90.00
_cell.angle_gamma   90.00
#
_symmetry.space_group_name_H-M   'P 1'
#
loop_
_entity.id
_entity.type
_entity.pdbx_description
1 polymer ?
#
loop_
_entity_poly.entity_id
_entity_poly.type
_entity_poly.pdbx_seq_one_letter_code
_entity_poly.pdbx_strand_id
1 'polypeptide(L)'
;MERGPTTARLTHVALPVHDVAASVAWYEEFTPLRLLMRREDALGQSAWIGMPDMVERPFIVVLVSMDADKPLGAQPTLAPFAHLGVEVPERDDIDAIAERGRAAGCLVWEPQQIPPPVGYVCALRDPDGNMVEFSHDQGVFAMVAEVWGGQSG
;
A
#
# COMPACT_ATOMS: atom_id res chain seq x y z
N MET A 1 -29.43 -13.16 -1.46
CA MET A 1 -27.95 -13.33 -1.44
C MET A 1 -27.52 -13.37 0.02
N GLU A 2 -27.00 -14.50 0.48
CA GLU A 2 -26.47 -14.60 1.83
C GLU A 2 -25.21 -13.77 1.96
N ARG A 3 -25.11 -13.02 3.07
CA ARG A 3 -23.85 -12.32 3.42
C ARG A 3 -22.85 -13.34 3.93
N GLY A 4 -21.58 -13.13 3.64
CA GLY A 4 -20.49 -13.92 4.22
C GLY A 4 -20.47 -13.83 5.75
N PRO A 5 -19.70 -14.70 6.43
CA PRO A 5 -19.63 -14.72 7.88
C PRO A 5 -19.13 -13.39 8.44
N THR A 6 -19.90 -12.80 9.34
CA THR A 6 -19.58 -11.48 9.96
C THR A 6 -18.41 -11.52 10.93
N THR A 7 -17.97 -12.73 11.32
CA THR A 7 -16.80 -12.96 12.17
C THR A 7 -15.49 -13.13 11.40
N ALA A 8 -15.57 -13.27 10.08
CA ALA A 8 -14.38 -13.33 9.23
C ALA A 8 -13.66 -11.96 9.23
N ARG A 9 -12.33 -12.00 9.13
CA ARG A 9 -11.49 -10.79 9.13
C ARG A 9 -10.54 -10.82 7.93
N LEU A 10 -10.42 -9.70 7.26
CA LEU A 10 -9.33 -9.49 6.32
C LEU A 10 -8.03 -9.29 7.12
N THR A 11 -6.99 -10.04 6.78
CA THR A 11 -5.72 -10.03 7.51
C THR A 11 -4.60 -9.35 6.76
N HIS A 12 -4.52 -9.54 5.46
CA HIS A 12 -3.42 -9.03 4.64
C HIS A 12 -3.76 -8.99 3.16
N VAL A 13 -2.95 -8.27 2.42
CA VAL A 13 -2.83 -8.35 0.96
C VAL A 13 -1.42 -8.81 0.61
N ALA A 14 -1.26 -9.61 -0.42
CA ALA A 14 0.05 -10.05 -0.90
C ALA A 14 0.37 -9.45 -2.26
N LEU A 15 1.60 -9.00 -2.43
CA LEU A 15 2.12 -8.44 -3.67
C LEU A 15 3.32 -9.26 -4.16
N PRO A 16 3.36 -9.61 -5.44
CA PRO A 16 4.53 -10.26 -6.02
C PRO A 16 5.68 -9.26 -6.16
N VAL A 17 6.87 -9.68 -5.75
CA VAL A 17 8.10 -8.89 -5.87
C VAL A 17 9.25 -9.78 -6.33
N HIS A 18 10.25 -9.21 -7.00
CA HIS A 18 11.45 -9.93 -7.41
C HIS A 18 12.44 -10.09 -6.27
N ASP A 19 12.76 -8.98 -5.62
CA ASP A 19 13.74 -8.88 -4.55
C ASP A 19 13.06 -8.38 -3.29
N VAL A 20 12.81 -9.30 -2.36
CA VAL A 20 12.13 -9.00 -1.10
C VAL A 20 12.89 -7.96 -0.28
N ALA A 21 14.23 -8.00 -0.26
CA ALA A 21 15.04 -7.06 0.50
C ALA A 21 14.98 -5.64 -0.07
N ALA A 22 15.08 -5.51 -1.39
CA ALA A 22 14.97 -4.23 -2.08
C ALA A 22 13.57 -3.62 -1.92
N SER A 23 12.53 -4.46 -1.99
CA SER A 23 11.15 -4.01 -1.80
C SER A 23 10.89 -3.55 -0.36
N VAL A 24 11.36 -4.28 0.64
CA VAL A 24 11.26 -3.85 2.05
C VAL A 24 11.92 -2.49 2.24
N ALA A 25 13.14 -2.30 1.73
CA ALA A 25 13.86 -1.04 1.84
C ALA A 25 13.08 0.12 1.19
N TRP A 26 12.49 -0.11 0.03
CA TRP A 26 11.67 0.88 -0.66
C TRP A 26 10.42 1.27 0.15
N TYR A 27 9.66 0.26 0.66
CA TYR A 27 8.45 0.53 1.45
C TYR A 27 8.77 1.24 2.77
N GLU A 28 9.89 0.91 3.43
CA GLU A 28 10.33 1.60 4.64
C GLU A 28 10.79 3.04 4.36
N GLU A 29 11.34 3.31 3.18
CA GLU A 29 11.75 4.64 2.78
C GLU A 29 10.56 5.57 2.46
N PHE A 30 9.58 5.07 1.69
CA PHE A 30 8.52 5.91 1.12
C PHE A 30 7.19 5.85 1.88
N THR A 31 6.99 4.87 2.76
CA THR A 31 5.72 4.66 3.48
C THR A 31 5.93 4.52 4.98
N PRO A 32 4.86 4.61 5.80
CA PRO A 32 4.95 4.29 7.23
C PRO A 32 5.08 2.79 7.52
N LEU A 33 5.03 1.93 6.51
CA LEU A 33 5.16 0.49 6.69
C LEU A 33 6.56 0.12 7.16
N ARG A 34 6.64 -0.85 8.09
CA ARG A 34 7.89 -1.34 8.65
C ARG A 34 7.92 -2.85 8.64
N LEU A 35 9.10 -3.42 8.53
CA LEU A 35 9.29 -4.87 8.53
C LEU A 35 8.82 -5.47 9.87
N LEU A 36 7.87 -6.41 9.78
CA LEU A 36 7.42 -7.22 10.90
C LEU A 36 8.22 -8.53 11.01
N MET A 37 8.30 -9.26 9.90
CA MET A 37 9.03 -10.53 9.84
C MET A 37 9.43 -10.90 8.41
N ARG A 38 10.45 -11.72 8.30
CA ARG A 38 10.84 -12.40 7.05
C ARG A 38 10.63 -13.90 7.20
N ARG A 39 10.33 -14.53 6.11
CA ARG A 39 10.20 -15.98 6.01
C ARG A 39 10.84 -16.48 4.72
N GLU A 40 11.52 -17.60 4.82
CA GLU A 40 12.04 -18.34 3.68
C GLU A 40 11.67 -19.81 3.86
N ASP A 41 11.12 -20.41 2.83
CA ASP A 41 10.76 -21.82 2.81
C ASP A 41 10.91 -22.39 1.38
N ALA A 42 10.49 -23.64 1.19
CA ALA A 42 10.59 -24.32 -0.10
C ALA A 42 9.79 -23.65 -1.23
N LEU A 43 8.85 -22.76 -0.91
CA LEU A 43 8.00 -22.05 -1.86
C LEU A 43 8.60 -20.70 -2.28
N GLY A 44 9.57 -20.17 -1.51
CA GLY A 44 10.21 -18.90 -1.81
C GLY A 44 10.47 -18.04 -0.57
N GLN A 45 10.60 -16.75 -0.79
CA GLN A 45 10.86 -15.75 0.24
C GLN A 45 9.66 -14.83 0.40
N SER A 46 9.42 -14.38 1.62
CA SER A 46 8.43 -13.35 1.90
C SER A 46 8.89 -12.41 3.02
N ALA A 47 8.36 -11.19 2.97
CA ALA A 47 8.46 -10.22 4.06
C ALA A 47 7.06 -9.69 4.38
N TRP A 48 6.76 -9.61 5.66
CA TRP A 48 5.53 -9.06 6.17
C TRP A 48 5.83 -7.66 6.69
N ILE A 49 5.17 -6.66 6.13
CA ILE A 49 5.32 -5.26 6.51
C ILE A 49 3.98 -4.72 7.00
N GLY A 50 4.00 -3.84 7.97
CA GLY A 50 2.80 -3.27 8.57
C GLY A 50 3.07 -1.95 9.25
N MET A 51 2.02 -1.34 9.80
CA MET A 51 2.11 -0.09 10.55
C MET A 51 2.32 -0.40 12.04
N PRO A 52 3.48 0.00 12.64
CA PRO A 52 3.81 -0.36 14.03
C PRO A 52 2.86 0.18 15.09
N ASP A 53 2.15 1.27 14.80
CA ASP A 53 1.19 1.92 15.70
C ASP A 53 -0.21 1.29 15.65
N MET A 54 -0.45 0.32 14.75
CA MET A 54 -1.74 -0.34 14.58
C MET A 54 -1.71 -1.80 15.06
N VAL A 55 -1.39 -2.02 16.34
CA VAL A 55 -1.17 -3.37 16.88
C VAL A 55 -2.44 -4.22 16.95
N GLU A 56 -3.58 -3.62 17.27
CA GLU A 56 -4.84 -4.39 17.45
C GLU A 56 -5.47 -4.80 16.11
N ARG A 57 -5.37 -3.96 15.10
CA ARG A 57 -5.91 -4.19 13.75
C ARG A 57 -4.94 -3.72 12.70
N PRO A 58 -3.80 -4.38 12.56
CA PRO A 58 -2.78 -3.97 11.60
C PRO A 58 -3.27 -4.17 10.17
N PHE A 59 -2.90 -3.24 9.29
CA PHE A 59 -2.92 -3.50 7.86
C PHE A 59 -1.58 -4.13 7.49
N ILE A 60 -1.61 -5.35 6.96
CA ILE A 60 -0.42 -6.11 6.59
C ILE A 60 -0.32 -6.25 5.08
N VAL A 61 0.84 -5.94 4.56
CA VAL A 61 1.23 -6.25 3.19
C VAL A 61 2.30 -7.35 3.23
N VAL A 62 2.09 -8.41 2.47
CA VAL A 62 3.06 -9.50 2.33
C VAL A 62 3.74 -9.35 0.98
N LEU A 63 5.03 -9.07 0.99
CA LEU A 63 5.86 -9.03 -0.21
C LEU A 63 6.37 -10.45 -0.46
N VAL A 64 6.04 -11.04 -1.62
CA VAL A 64 6.27 -12.47 -1.90
C VAL A 64 7.12 -12.61 -3.16
N SER A 65 8.25 -13.29 -3.05
CA SER A 65 9.03 -13.78 -4.19
C SER A 65 8.94 -15.31 -4.22
N MET A 66 8.11 -15.81 -5.13
CA MET A 66 7.92 -17.25 -5.34
C MET A 66 8.68 -17.65 -6.58
N ASP A 67 9.60 -18.61 -6.43
CA ASP A 67 10.41 -19.15 -7.52
C ASP A 67 11.43 -18.13 -8.08
N ALA A 68 12.59 -18.07 -7.46
CA ALA A 68 13.71 -17.21 -7.86
C ALA A 68 14.19 -17.43 -9.33
N ASP A 69 13.85 -18.57 -9.92
CA ASP A 69 14.26 -18.93 -11.28
C ASP A 69 13.27 -18.42 -12.37
N LYS A 70 12.16 -17.85 -11.97
CA LYS A 70 11.18 -17.25 -12.90
C LYS A 70 11.00 -15.77 -12.60
N PRO A 71 11.78 -14.91 -13.25
CA PRO A 71 11.59 -13.48 -13.06
C PRO A 71 10.18 -13.07 -13.48
N LEU A 72 9.44 -12.49 -12.54
CA LEU A 72 8.24 -11.76 -12.87
C LEU A 72 8.63 -10.60 -13.78
N GLY A 73 7.94 -10.41 -14.89
CA GLY A 73 8.04 -9.17 -15.66
C GLY A 73 7.57 -7.99 -14.79
N ALA A 74 7.97 -6.77 -15.15
CA ALA A 74 7.43 -5.58 -14.49
C ALA A 74 5.91 -5.61 -14.50
N GLN A 75 5.28 -5.31 -13.38
CA GLN A 75 3.83 -5.27 -13.31
C GLN A 75 3.30 -4.19 -14.26
N PRO A 76 2.27 -4.49 -15.05
CA PRO A 76 1.56 -3.47 -15.80
C PRO A 76 1.00 -2.41 -14.84
N THR A 77 0.84 -1.19 -15.33
CA THR A 77 0.18 -0.14 -14.55
C THR A 77 -1.19 -0.63 -14.09
N LEU A 78 -1.51 -0.43 -12.82
CA LEU A 78 -2.73 -0.86 -12.15
C LEU A 78 -2.89 -2.39 -11.98
N ALA A 79 -1.81 -3.15 -11.98
CA ALA A 79 -1.82 -4.59 -11.69
C ALA A 79 -0.80 -4.95 -10.60
N PRO A 80 -1.01 -6.03 -9.81
CA PRO A 80 -2.20 -6.90 -9.73
C PRO A 80 -3.41 -6.22 -9.10
N PHE A 81 -3.21 -5.17 -8.34
CA PHE A 81 -4.23 -4.25 -7.81
C PHE A 81 -4.03 -2.88 -8.43
N ALA A 82 -5.08 -2.06 -8.49
CA ALA A 82 -4.95 -0.71 -9.01
C ALA A 82 -3.85 0.07 -8.26
N HIS A 83 -3.92 0.07 -6.94
CA HIS A 83 -2.89 0.67 -6.08
C HIS A 83 -3.15 0.31 -4.60
N LEU A 84 -2.13 0.54 -3.77
CA LEU A 84 -2.29 0.68 -2.32
C LEU A 84 -2.46 2.17 -2.01
N GLY A 85 -3.33 2.50 -1.07
CA GLY A 85 -3.54 3.87 -0.61
C GLY A 85 -2.86 4.15 0.73
N VAL A 86 -2.14 5.26 0.81
CA VAL A 86 -1.51 5.79 2.02
C VAL A 86 -1.98 7.23 2.21
N GLU A 87 -2.60 7.53 3.34
CA GLU A 87 -2.95 8.90 3.71
C GLU A 87 -1.81 9.56 4.47
N VAL A 88 -1.54 10.83 4.16
CA VAL A 88 -0.55 11.65 4.84
C VAL A 88 -1.23 12.86 5.50
N PRO A 89 -0.66 13.39 6.62
CA PRO A 89 -1.33 14.43 7.40
C PRO A 89 -1.38 15.79 6.71
N GLU A 90 -0.36 16.14 5.91
CA GLU A 90 -0.26 17.48 5.34
C GLU A 90 -0.23 17.47 3.82
N ARG A 91 -0.76 18.54 3.21
CA ARG A 91 -0.72 18.71 1.75
C ARG A 91 0.72 18.75 1.22
N ASP A 92 1.61 19.41 1.94
CA ASP A 92 3.02 19.56 1.56
C ASP A 92 3.76 18.20 1.58
N ASP A 93 3.28 17.21 2.33
CA ASP A 93 3.83 15.86 2.32
C ASP A 93 3.70 15.22 0.93
N ILE A 94 2.59 15.46 0.23
CA ILE A 94 2.37 14.97 -1.13
C ILE A 94 3.41 15.55 -2.09
N ASP A 95 3.66 16.85 -2.02
CA ASP A 95 4.65 17.51 -2.87
C ASP A 95 6.07 16.98 -2.57
N ALA A 96 6.40 16.80 -1.29
CA ALA A 96 7.69 16.25 -0.87
C ALA A 96 7.88 14.79 -1.31
N ILE A 97 6.86 13.96 -1.20
CA ILE A 97 6.87 12.56 -1.69
C ILE A 97 7.07 12.52 -3.20
N ALA A 98 6.34 13.35 -3.94
CA ALA A 98 6.46 13.42 -5.39
C ALA A 98 7.88 13.85 -5.82
N GLU A 99 8.47 14.84 -5.14
CA GLU A 99 9.84 15.28 -5.42
C GLU A 99 10.86 14.16 -5.19
N ARG A 100 10.75 13.46 -4.06
CA ARG A 100 11.60 12.30 -3.76
C ARG A 100 11.39 11.17 -4.77
N GLY A 101 10.15 10.88 -5.12
CA GLY A 101 9.80 9.86 -6.11
C GLY A 101 10.34 10.20 -7.50
N ARG A 102 10.29 11.47 -7.88
CA ARG A 102 10.86 11.97 -9.15
C ARG A 102 12.38 11.80 -9.15
N ALA A 103 13.05 12.18 -8.07
CA ALA A 103 14.49 12.01 -7.92
C ALA A 103 14.91 10.53 -7.95
N ALA A 104 14.10 9.64 -7.38
CA ALA A 104 14.32 8.19 -7.39
C ALA A 104 13.87 7.49 -8.69
N GLY A 105 13.24 8.21 -9.62
CA GLY A 105 12.75 7.65 -10.89
C GLY A 105 11.51 6.76 -10.73
N CYS A 106 10.76 6.89 -9.64
CA CYS A 106 9.59 6.06 -9.36
C CYS A 106 8.25 6.82 -9.32
N LEU A 107 8.24 8.12 -9.62
CA LEU A 107 7.01 8.90 -9.70
C LEU A 107 6.18 8.48 -10.92
N VAL A 108 4.89 8.20 -10.69
CA VAL A 108 3.93 7.82 -11.74
C VAL A 108 2.93 8.93 -12.01
N TRP A 109 2.32 9.46 -10.95
CA TRP A 109 1.37 10.57 -11.04
C TRP A 109 1.91 11.78 -10.31
N GLU A 110 1.99 12.89 -11.04
CA GLU A 110 2.29 14.18 -10.47
C GLU A 110 1.20 14.59 -9.46
N PRO A 111 1.53 15.41 -8.46
CA PRO A 111 0.54 15.92 -7.52
C PRO A 111 -0.64 16.59 -8.20
N GLN A 112 -1.84 16.20 -7.84
CA GLN A 112 -3.07 16.73 -8.41
C GLN A 112 -4.22 16.71 -7.42
N GLN A 113 -5.09 17.71 -7.50
CA GLN A 113 -6.32 17.77 -6.73
C GLN A 113 -7.42 17.01 -7.47
N ILE A 114 -7.99 16.01 -6.81
CA ILE A 114 -9.14 15.26 -7.30
C ILE A 114 -10.34 15.57 -6.40
N PRO A 115 -11.55 15.68 -6.96
CA PRO A 115 -12.73 15.98 -6.15
C PRO A 115 -12.94 14.98 -5.01
N PRO A 116 -13.59 15.40 -3.89
CA PRO A 116 -13.94 14.49 -2.81
C PRO A 116 -14.64 13.22 -3.31
N PRO A 117 -14.39 12.04 -2.69
CA PRO A 117 -13.63 11.82 -1.45
C PRO A 117 -12.13 11.58 -1.65
N VAL A 118 -11.56 11.78 -2.83
CA VAL A 118 -10.19 11.39 -3.15
C VAL A 118 -9.13 12.31 -2.54
N GLY A 119 -9.20 13.62 -2.78
CA GLY A 119 -8.29 14.59 -2.20
C GLY A 119 -7.10 14.99 -3.08
N TYR A 120 -6.02 15.47 -2.47
CA TYR A 120 -4.78 15.83 -3.14
C TYR A 120 -3.83 14.64 -3.15
N VAL A 121 -3.44 14.19 -4.34
CA VAL A 121 -2.79 12.88 -4.50
C VAL A 121 -1.58 12.93 -5.42
N CYS A 122 -0.64 12.01 -5.16
CA CYS A 122 0.39 11.58 -6.12
C CYS A 122 0.51 10.06 -6.07
N ALA A 123 1.25 9.46 -7.00
CA ALA A 123 1.51 8.02 -6.95
C ALA A 123 2.95 7.70 -7.33
N LEU A 124 3.51 6.74 -6.62
CA LEU A 124 4.81 6.14 -6.90
C LEU A 124 4.62 4.69 -7.35
N ARG A 125 5.64 4.13 -8.01
CA ARG A 125 5.73 2.69 -8.23
C ARG A 125 6.82 2.11 -7.35
N ASP A 126 6.56 0.93 -6.78
CA ASP A 126 7.58 0.16 -6.08
C ASP A 126 8.60 -0.44 -7.08
N PRO A 127 9.67 -1.13 -6.63
CA PRO A 127 10.66 -1.72 -7.55
C PRO A 127 10.11 -2.70 -8.59
N ASP A 128 8.94 -3.30 -8.35
CA ASP A 128 8.28 -4.24 -9.26
C ASP A 128 7.18 -3.59 -10.12
N GLY A 129 6.92 -2.30 -9.92
CA GLY A 129 5.89 -1.55 -10.63
C GLY A 129 4.52 -1.55 -9.95
N ASN A 130 4.38 -2.10 -8.74
CA ASN A 130 3.16 -1.97 -7.96
C ASN A 130 2.94 -0.51 -7.57
N MET A 131 1.71 -0.01 -7.77
CA MET A 131 1.43 1.39 -7.51
C MET A 131 1.05 1.64 -6.05
N VAL A 132 1.57 2.74 -5.51
CA VAL A 132 1.20 3.27 -4.19
C VAL A 132 0.72 4.71 -4.38
N GLU A 133 -0.54 4.97 -4.06
CA GLU A 133 -1.13 6.29 -4.04
C GLU A 133 -0.94 6.92 -2.67
N PHE A 134 -0.47 8.16 -2.65
CA PHE A 134 -0.40 8.99 -1.45
C PHE A 134 -1.46 10.08 -1.56
N SER A 135 -2.22 10.27 -0.50
CA SER A 135 -3.32 11.24 -0.47
C SER A 135 -3.30 12.12 0.78
N HIS A 136 -3.73 13.35 0.61
CA HIS A 136 -4.04 14.27 1.70
C HIS A 136 -5.51 14.67 1.59
N ASP A 137 -6.17 14.77 2.74
CA ASP A 137 -7.60 15.11 2.84
C ASP A 137 -8.49 14.08 2.11
N GLN A 138 -8.13 12.80 2.21
CA GLN A 138 -8.95 11.73 1.71
C GLN A 138 -10.12 11.46 2.63
N GLY A 139 -11.34 11.51 2.10
CA GLY A 139 -12.56 11.43 2.88
C GLY A 139 -13.03 10.03 3.26
N VAL A 140 -12.20 8.97 3.06
CA VAL A 140 -12.62 7.58 3.30
C VAL A 140 -13.01 7.33 4.75
N PHE A 141 -12.19 7.72 5.71
CA PHE A 141 -12.48 7.49 7.13
C PHE A 141 -13.69 8.30 7.61
N ALA A 142 -13.84 9.55 7.15
CA ALA A 142 -15.00 10.37 7.44
C ALA A 142 -16.28 9.75 6.86
N MET A 143 -16.23 9.26 5.64
CA MET A 143 -17.34 8.57 4.99
C MET A 143 -17.71 7.28 5.72
N VAL A 144 -16.73 6.48 6.16
CA VAL A 144 -16.95 5.27 6.96
C VAL A 144 -17.65 5.61 8.28
N ALA A 145 -17.19 6.65 8.97
CA ALA A 145 -17.80 7.11 10.22
C ALA A 145 -19.24 7.61 10.00
N GLU A 146 -19.49 8.33 8.92
CA GLU A 146 -20.84 8.82 8.57
C GLU A 146 -21.80 7.68 8.25
N VAL A 147 -21.37 6.75 7.38
CA VAL A 147 -22.25 5.68 6.87
C VAL A 147 -22.45 4.55 7.87
N TRP A 148 -21.41 4.16 8.59
CA TRP A 148 -21.44 3.00 9.50
C TRP A 148 -21.45 3.37 10.98
N GLY A 149 -20.94 4.53 11.35
CA GLY A 149 -20.90 5.00 12.75
C GLY A 149 -22.27 5.30 13.34
N GLY A 150 -23.28 5.61 12.52
CA GLY A 150 -24.66 5.85 12.95
C GLY A 150 -25.51 4.59 13.17
N GLN A 151 -24.95 3.39 12.96
CA GLN A 151 -25.68 2.11 13.09
C GLN A 151 -25.50 1.42 14.44
N SER A 152 -24.83 2.06 15.40
CA SER A 152 -24.67 1.59 16.77
C SER A 152 -25.81 2.16 17.64
N GLY A 153 -27.01 1.71 17.39
CA GLY A 153 -28.20 2.01 18.17
C GLY A 153 -28.96 0.74 18.46
#